data_e146df27bece221e4ae308c048daccaf
#
_entry.id   e146df27bece221e4ae308c048daccaf
#
_cell.length_a   1.000
_cell.length_b   1.000
_cell.length_c   1.000
_cell.angle_alpha   90.00
_cell.angle_beta   90.00
_cell.angle_gamma   90.00
#
_symmetry.space_group_name_H-M   'P 1'
#
loop_
_entity.id
_entity.type
_entity.pdbx_description
1 polymer ?
#
loop_
_entity_poly.entity_id
_entity_poly.type
_entity_poly.pdbx_seq_one_letter_code
_entity_poly.pdbx_strand_id
1 'polypeptide(L)'
;MTDSIEARLQAIEDHIAIQNLKSRYFDACDGGWDRPSHDVDKILACFTTDGVWDNEAMGRHEGHEALRTFFSGAREELPFVYHGASNPRIEVDGDSAEGQWHLTFVGTDKSGNELFARAIYNDILVRAPDGWKIKSAKVTSIFFGPRATGWKELMRQP
;
A
#
# COMPACT_ATOMS: atom_id res chain seq x y z
N MET A 1 13.52 -33.00 0.88
CA MET A 1 14.90 -32.52 1.18
C MET A 1 14.74 -31.32 2.10
N THR A 2 15.45 -31.29 3.22
CA THR A 2 15.45 -30.12 4.11
C THR A 2 16.30 -29.05 3.45
N ASP A 3 15.74 -27.86 3.29
CA ASP A 3 16.47 -26.70 2.75
C ASP A 3 17.71 -26.42 3.60
N SER A 4 18.77 -25.90 2.96
CA SER A 4 19.99 -25.53 3.67
C SER A 4 19.70 -24.38 4.67
N ILE A 5 20.59 -24.21 5.67
CA ILE A 5 20.45 -23.12 6.64
C ILE A 5 20.47 -21.76 5.91
N GLU A 6 21.32 -21.63 4.89
CA GLU A 6 21.43 -20.41 4.08
C GLU A 6 20.11 -20.11 3.35
N ALA A 7 19.46 -21.11 2.74
CA ALA A 7 18.17 -20.93 2.08
C ALA A 7 17.06 -20.52 3.07
N ARG A 8 17.05 -21.10 4.25
CA ARG A 8 16.11 -20.75 5.32
C ARG A 8 16.35 -19.32 5.85
N LEU A 9 17.63 -18.94 6.02
CA LEU A 9 17.98 -17.59 6.43
C LEU A 9 17.55 -16.56 5.37
N GLN A 10 17.85 -16.82 4.10
CA GLN A 10 17.43 -15.97 2.99
C GLN A 10 15.90 -15.78 2.96
N ALA A 11 15.13 -16.84 3.17
CA ALA A 11 13.67 -16.74 3.22
C ALA A 11 13.18 -15.83 4.36
N ILE A 12 13.83 -15.88 5.53
CA ILE A 12 13.50 -14.99 6.67
C ILE A 12 13.86 -13.54 6.34
N GLU A 13 15.05 -13.31 5.77
CA GLU A 13 15.52 -11.97 5.37
C GLU A 13 14.59 -11.37 4.32
N ASP A 14 14.13 -12.13 3.35
CA ASP A 14 13.17 -11.69 2.34
C ASP A 14 11.83 -11.30 2.96
N HIS A 15 11.29 -12.08 3.89
CA HIS A 15 10.07 -11.73 4.59
C HIS A 15 10.20 -10.41 5.35
N ILE A 16 11.31 -10.22 6.06
CA ILE A 16 11.59 -8.97 6.79
C ILE A 16 11.73 -7.80 5.82
N ALA A 17 12.45 -7.97 4.72
CA ALA A 17 12.67 -6.93 3.72
C ALA A 17 11.35 -6.50 3.04
N ILE A 18 10.47 -7.45 2.73
CA ILE A 18 9.15 -7.19 2.15
C ILE A 18 8.23 -6.48 3.15
N GLN A 19 8.20 -6.90 4.42
CA GLN A 19 7.45 -6.19 5.46
C GLN A 19 7.94 -4.75 5.63
N ASN A 20 9.25 -4.53 5.65
CA ASN A 20 9.86 -3.21 5.73
C ASN A 20 9.55 -2.35 4.50
N LEU A 21 9.52 -2.94 3.30
CA LEU A 21 9.10 -2.24 2.08
C LEU A 21 7.65 -1.75 2.22
N LYS A 22 6.74 -2.61 2.65
CA LYS A 22 5.33 -2.24 2.84
C LYS A 22 5.15 -1.16 3.91
N SER A 23 5.90 -1.25 5.00
CA SER A 23 5.89 -0.23 6.05
C SER A 23 6.37 1.13 5.52
N ARG A 24 7.48 1.16 4.75
CA ARG A 24 7.96 2.40 4.11
C ARG A 24 6.95 2.99 3.14
N TYR A 25 6.25 2.15 2.38
CA TYR A 25 5.21 2.60 1.46
C TYR A 25 4.07 3.30 2.22
N PHE A 26 3.55 2.68 3.29
CA PHE A 26 2.48 3.31 4.07
C PHE A 26 2.97 4.55 4.82
N ASP A 27 4.16 4.51 5.42
CA ASP A 27 4.75 5.70 6.06
C ASP A 27 4.91 6.86 5.05
N ALA A 28 5.24 6.57 3.80
CA ALA A 28 5.31 7.59 2.75
C ALA A 28 3.94 8.14 2.33
N CYS A 29 2.87 7.35 2.46
CA CYS A 29 1.50 7.82 2.22
C CYS A 29 0.95 8.65 3.38
N ASP A 30 1.39 8.37 4.62
CA ASP A 30 0.86 8.95 5.84
C ASP A 30 1.35 10.38 6.06
N GLY A 31 0.57 11.16 6.81
CA GLY A 31 0.93 12.52 7.21
C GLY A 31 -0.27 13.38 7.55
N GLY A 32 -0.01 14.67 7.78
CA GLY A 32 -1.01 15.64 8.19
C GLY A 32 -0.93 16.01 9.67
N TRP A 33 0.09 15.50 10.42
CA TRP A 33 0.36 15.86 11.80
C TRP A 33 1.76 16.47 12.02
N ASP A 34 2.78 16.01 11.30
CA ASP A 34 4.17 16.47 11.38
C ASP A 34 4.74 16.84 10.00
N ARG A 35 4.11 16.34 8.95
CA ARG A 35 4.46 16.57 7.55
C ARG A 35 3.21 16.47 6.66
N PRO A 36 3.24 16.98 5.43
CA PRO A 36 2.17 16.70 4.47
C PRO A 36 2.02 15.20 4.21
N SER A 37 0.79 14.74 3.93
CA SER A 37 0.56 13.38 3.48
C SER A 37 1.18 13.14 2.10
N HIS A 38 1.36 11.87 1.72
CA HIS A 38 1.85 11.43 0.41
C HIS A 38 3.18 12.09 -0.01
N ASP A 39 4.28 11.63 0.59
CA ASP A 39 5.64 11.90 0.09
C ASP A 39 5.85 11.12 -1.21
N VAL A 40 5.50 11.75 -2.33
CA VAL A 40 5.39 11.11 -3.64
C VAL A 40 6.71 10.46 -4.08
N ASP A 41 7.84 11.11 -3.81
CA ASP A 41 9.15 10.55 -4.19
C ASP A 41 9.48 9.27 -3.40
N LYS A 42 9.16 9.24 -2.11
CA LYS A 42 9.32 8.03 -1.30
C LYS A 42 8.33 6.93 -1.68
N ILE A 43 7.10 7.28 -2.06
CA ILE A 43 6.13 6.33 -2.59
C ILE A 43 6.67 5.68 -3.87
N LEU A 44 7.12 6.49 -4.84
CA LEU A 44 7.66 5.98 -6.10
C LEU A 44 8.91 5.13 -5.90
N ALA A 45 9.75 5.45 -4.92
CA ALA A 45 10.92 4.64 -4.59
C ALA A 45 10.56 3.22 -4.11
N CYS A 46 9.32 2.98 -3.66
CA CYS A 46 8.83 1.65 -3.29
C CYS A 46 8.39 0.82 -4.51
N PHE A 47 8.11 1.44 -5.65
CA PHE A 47 7.65 0.76 -6.85
C PHE A 47 8.77 0.52 -7.87
N THR A 48 8.56 -0.48 -8.73
CA THR A 48 9.33 -0.56 -9.99
C THR A 48 8.96 0.61 -10.90
N THR A 49 9.82 0.94 -11.89
CA THR A 49 9.56 2.05 -12.83
C THR A 49 8.26 1.90 -13.62
N ASP A 50 7.86 0.66 -13.88
CA ASP A 50 6.62 0.24 -14.54
C ASP A 50 5.59 -0.31 -13.54
N GLY A 51 5.73 0.07 -12.26
CA GLY A 51 4.86 -0.38 -11.18
C GLY A 51 3.41 0.05 -11.35
N VAL A 52 2.50 -0.71 -10.77
CA VAL A 52 1.06 -0.50 -10.88
C VAL A 52 0.44 -0.32 -9.51
N TRP A 53 -0.43 0.66 -9.38
CA TRP A 53 -1.39 0.75 -8.28
C TRP A 53 -2.80 0.70 -8.86
N ASP A 54 -3.66 -0.18 -8.33
CA ASP A 54 -4.98 -0.47 -8.89
C ASP A 54 -6.03 -0.57 -7.80
N ASN A 55 -7.11 0.18 -7.95
CA ASN A 55 -8.30 0.10 -7.10
C ASN A 55 -9.54 0.32 -7.98
N GLU A 56 -10.59 -0.48 -7.76
CA GLU A 56 -11.80 -0.46 -8.59
C GLU A 56 -12.47 0.93 -8.64
N ALA A 57 -12.50 1.65 -7.51
CA ALA A 57 -13.12 2.98 -7.43
C ALA A 57 -12.20 4.13 -7.85
N MET A 58 -10.88 3.98 -7.63
CA MET A 58 -9.89 5.03 -7.86
C MET A 58 -9.11 4.86 -9.17
N GLY A 59 -9.30 3.74 -9.86
CA GLY A 59 -8.68 3.43 -11.15
C GLY A 59 -7.32 2.73 -11.04
N ARG A 60 -6.75 2.46 -12.22
CA ARG A 60 -5.46 1.83 -12.42
C ARG A 60 -4.43 2.86 -12.88
N HIS A 61 -3.32 2.94 -12.18
CA HIS A 61 -2.23 3.85 -12.45
C HIS A 61 -0.95 3.05 -12.67
N GLU A 62 -0.35 3.15 -13.84
CA GLU A 62 0.79 2.35 -14.28
C GLU A 62 1.98 3.22 -14.66
N GLY A 63 3.14 2.90 -14.11
CA GLY A 63 4.40 3.59 -14.29
C GLY A 63 4.54 4.83 -13.41
N HIS A 64 5.80 5.26 -13.19
CA HIS A 64 6.11 6.34 -12.26
C HIS A 64 5.41 7.67 -12.60
N GLU A 65 5.15 7.98 -13.86
CA GLU A 65 4.47 9.22 -14.24
C GLU A 65 2.99 9.21 -13.79
N ALA A 66 2.27 8.13 -14.09
CA ALA A 66 0.87 7.98 -13.68
C ALA A 66 0.74 7.88 -12.15
N LEU A 67 1.63 7.14 -11.49
CA LEU A 67 1.67 7.05 -10.03
C LEU A 67 1.97 8.42 -9.40
N ARG A 68 2.90 9.20 -9.95
CA ARG A 68 3.20 10.56 -9.47
C ARG A 68 1.97 11.46 -9.55
N THR A 69 1.28 11.44 -10.68
CA THR A 69 0.06 12.23 -10.88
C THR A 69 -1.02 11.85 -9.88
N PHE A 70 -1.26 10.54 -9.71
CA PHE A 70 -2.25 10.02 -8.78
C PHE A 70 -1.95 10.40 -7.32
N PHE A 71 -0.74 10.12 -6.82
CA PHE A 71 -0.40 10.41 -5.42
C PHE A 71 -0.25 11.91 -5.13
N SER A 72 0.12 12.72 -6.12
CA SER A 72 0.09 14.18 -5.98
C SER A 72 -1.34 14.69 -5.82
N GLY A 73 -2.29 14.18 -6.61
CA GLY A 73 -3.71 14.50 -6.45
C GLY A 73 -4.27 14.00 -5.11
N ALA A 74 -3.91 12.79 -4.69
CA ALA A 74 -4.30 12.26 -3.38
C ALA A 74 -3.81 13.14 -2.22
N ARG A 75 -2.59 13.68 -2.31
CA ARG A 75 -2.05 14.63 -1.33
C ARG A 75 -2.89 15.91 -1.20
N GLU A 76 -3.40 16.42 -2.32
CA GLU A 76 -4.26 17.62 -2.33
C GLU A 76 -5.65 17.35 -1.75
N GLU A 77 -6.20 16.16 -2.02
CA GLU A 77 -7.54 15.77 -1.56
C GLU A 77 -7.57 15.29 -0.11
N LEU A 78 -6.46 14.70 0.39
CA LEU A 78 -6.37 14.06 1.70
C LEU A 78 -5.23 14.67 2.54
N PRO A 79 -5.43 15.84 3.15
CA PRO A 79 -4.41 16.52 3.95
C PRO A 79 -3.96 15.72 5.18
N PHE A 80 -4.80 14.83 5.70
CA PHE A 80 -4.47 13.90 6.77
C PHE A 80 -4.78 12.46 6.35
N VAL A 81 -3.79 11.59 6.50
CA VAL A 81 -3.92 10.14 6.18
C VAL A 81 -3.11 9.32 7.18
N TYR A 82 -3.68 8.22 7.62
CA TYR A 82 -3.01 7.17 8.37
C TYR A 82 -3.45 5.78 7.87
N HIS A 83 -2.46 4.94 7.60
CA HIS A 83 -2.65 3.55 7.20
C HIS A 83 -2.16 2.60 8.30
N GLY A 84 -3.04 1.76 8.81
CA GLY A 84 -2.70 0.64 9.70
C GLY A 84 -2.70 -0.67 8.93
N ALA A 85 -1.51 -1.21 8.61
CA ALA A 85 -1.39 -2.52 7.98
C ALA A 85 -1.38 -3.64 9.02
N SER A 86 -2.05 -4.75 8.73
CA SER A 86 -2.10 -5.94 9.59
C SER A 86 -2.20 -7.23 8.79
N ASN A 87 -2.03 -8.36 9.48
CA ASN A 87 -2.20 -9.71 8.93
C ASN A 87 -1.38 -9.96 7.66
N PRO A 88 -0.05 -9.73 7.67
CA PRO A 88 0.77 -9.99 6.50
C PRO A 88 0.77 -11.48 6.16
N ARG A 89 0.54 -11.79 4.88
CA ARG A 89 0.79 -13.10 4.29
C ARG A 89 1.74 -12.88 3.11
N ILE A 90 2.89 -13.50 3.14
CA ILE A 90 3.95 -13.30 2.16
C ILE A 90 4.41 -14.67 1.70
N GLU A 91 4.41 -14.89 0.40
CA GLU A 91 4.90 -16.09 -0.26
C GLU A 91 5.99 -15.69 -1.24
N VAL A 92 7.22 -16.14 -0.99
CA VAL A 92 8.41 -15.81 -1.81
C VAL A 92 8.73 -16.98 -2.73
N ASP A 93 8.90 -16.69 -4.01
CA ASP A 93 9.36 -17.64 -5.03
C ASP A 93 10.52 -17.01 -5.83
N GLY A 94 11.75 -17.33 -5.42
CA GLY A 94 12.97 -16.80 -6.02
C GLY A 94 13.03 -15.27 -5.94
N ASP A 95 12.99 -14.61 -7.09
CA ASP A 95 13.05 -13.15 -7.21
C ASP A 95 11.68 -12.48 -7.34
N SER A 96 10.62 -13.22 -7.10
CA SER A 96 9.24 -12.73 -7.01
C SER A 96 8.60 -13.11 -5.69
N ALA A 97 7.57 -12.34 -5.28
CA ALA A 97 6.77 -12.67 -4.11
C ALA A 97 5.34 -12.17 -4.29
N GLU A 98 4.42 -12.86 -3.64
CA GLU A 98 3.05 -12.39 -3.42
C GLU A 98 2.90 -11.96 -1.97
N GLY A 99 2.26 -10.83 -1.75
CA GLY A 99 2.00 -10.29 -0.41
C GLY A 99 0.56 -9.85 -0.25
N GLN A 100 -0.05 -10.18 0.90
CA GLN A 100 -1.38 -9.72 1.24
C GLN A 100 -1.35 -9.01 2.60
N TRP A 101 -2.05 -7.87 2.70
CA TRP A 101 -2.22 -7.12 3.95
C TRP A 101 -3.66 -6.66 4.12
N HIS A 102 -4.13 -6.64 5.35
CA HIS A 102 -5.35 -5.95 5.70
C HIS A 102 -5.05 -4.49 6.03
N LEU A 103 -5.81 -3.58 5.44
CA LEU A 103 -5.71 -2.15 5.66
C LEU A 103 -6.82 -1.66 6.59
N THR A 104 -6.45 -0.88 7.59
CA THR A 104 -7.30 0.10 8.26
C THR A 104 -6.84 1.49 7.83
N PHE A 105 -7.72 2.28 7.27
CA PHE A 105 -7.46 3.64 6.85
C PHE A 105 -8.29 4.61 7.66
N VAL A 106 -7.69 5.69 8.10
CA VAL A 106 -8.36 6.88 8.58
C VAL A 106 -7.76 8.09 7.89
N GLY A 107 -8.60 9.07 7.57
CA GLY A 107 -8.14 10.28 6.89
C GLY A 107 -9.10 11.44 7.08
N THR A 108 -8.69 12.59 6.60
CA THR A 108 -9.54 13.76 6.49
C THR A 108 -9.42 14.30 5.07
N ASP A 109 -10.54 14.56 4.42
CA ASP A 109 -10.53 15.17 3.11
C ASP A 109 -10.31 16.69 3.20
N LYS A 110 -10.10 17.36 2.06
CA LYS A 110 -9.89 18.81 1.99
C LYS A 110 -11.08 19.64 2.49
N SER A 111 -12.27 19.05 2.62
CA SER A 111 -13.47 19.68 3.18
C SER A 111 -13.60 19.47 4.68
N GLY A 112 -12.66 18.74 5.31
CA GLY A 112 -12.66 18.45 6.74
C GLY A 112 -13.52 17.25 7.13
N ASN A 113 -14.01 16.45 6.19
CA ASN A 113 -14.76 15.24 6.52
C ASN A 113 -13.80 14.14 7.00
N GLU A 114 -14.12 13.52 8.13
CA GLU A 114 -13.41 12.34 8.62
C GLU A 114 -13.79 11.12 7.79
N LEU A 115 -12.79 10.41 7.27
CA LEU A 115 -12.93 9.23 6.43
C LEU A 115 -12.45 7.99 7.17
N PHE A 116 -13.11 6.87 6.90
CA PHE A 116 -12.73 5.57 7.41
C PHE A 116 -12.86 4.51 6.32
N ALA A 117 -11.87 3.61 6.23
CA ALA A 117 -11.93 2.50 5.29
C ALA A 117 -11.31 1.22 5.85
N ARG A 118 -11.74 0.12 5.25
CA ARG A 118 -11.10 -1.19 5.33
C ARG A 118 -10.88 -1.70 3.92
N ALA A 119 -9.70 -2.22 3.67
CA ALA A 119 -9.34 -2.79 2.37
C ALA A 119 -8.39 -3.97 2.53
N ILE A 120 -8.20 -4.70 1.44
CA ILE A 120 -7.19 -5.74 1.30
C ILE A 120 -6.25 -5.31 0.17
N TYR A 121 -4.95 -5.29 0.48
CA TYR A 121 -3.90 -5.21 -0.52
C TYR A 121 -3.49 -6.62 -0.95
N ASN A 122 -3.38 -6.83 -2.26
CA ASN A 122 -2.74 -7.98 -2.86
C ASN A 122 -1.62 -7.45 -3.76
N ASP A 123 -0.40 -7.67 -3.35
CA ASP A 123 0.78 -7.12 -4.00
C ASP A 123 1.57 -8.22 -4.72
N ILE A 124 2.06 -7.89 -5.90
CA ILE A 124 3.15 -8.61 -6.56
C ILE A 124 4.43 -7.81 -6.32
N LEU A 125 5.45 -8.50 -5.81
CA LEU A 125 6.73 -7.90 -5.49
C LEU A 125 7.83 -8.57 -6.30
N VAL A 126 8.87 -7.82 -6.61
CA VAL A 126 10.03 -8.34 -7.34
C VAL A 126 11.32 -7.85 -6.68
N ARG A 127 12.36 -8.70 -6.77
CA ARG A 127 13.69 -8.35 -6.32
C ARG A 127 14.38 -7.50 -7.39
N ALA A 128 14.79 -6.29 -7.01
CA ALA A 128 15.62 -5.40 -7.81
C ALA A 128 17.04 -5.33 -7.25
N PRO A 129 18.00 -4.74 -7.96
CA PRO A 129 19.38 -4.63 -7.47
C PRO A 129 19.52 -3.89 -6.13
N ASP A 130 18.59 -2.98 -5.81
CA ASP A 130 18.54 -2.17 -4.59
C ASP A 130 17.52 -2.69 -3.55
N GLY A 131 17.03 -3.92 -3.72
CA GLY A 131 16.10 -4.59 -2.80
C GLY A 131 14.73 -4.87 -3.40
N TRP A 132 13.79 -5.32 -2.58
CA TRP A 132 12.44 -5.62 -3.00
C TRP A 132 11.67 -4.35 -3.41
N LYS A 133 10.86 -4.46 -4.48
CA LYS A 133 9.98 -3.40 -5.01
C LYS A 133 8.57 -3.92 -5.24
N ILE A 134 7.60 -3.02 -5.16
CA ILE A 134 6.21 -3.30 -5.53
C ILE A 134 6.11 -3.23 -7.06
N LYS A 135 5.80 -4.36 -7.69
CA LYS A 135 5.50 -4.43 -9.12
C LYS A 135 4.03 -4.12 -9.38
N SER A 136 3.15 -4.59 -8.49
CA SER A 136 1.72 -4.29 -8.57
C SER A 136 1.13 -4.28 -7.16
N ALA A 137 0.36 -3.26 -6.84
CA ALA A 137 -0.46 -3.19 -5.64
C ALA A 137 -1.93 -3.12 -6.06
N LYS A 138 -2.68 -4.21 -5.83
CA LYS A 138 -4.12 -4.24 -6.05
C LYS A 138 -4.85 -4.05 -4.72
N VAL A 139 -5.64 -2.99 -4.64
CA VAL A 139 -6.39 -2.60 -3.45
C VAL A 139 -7.87 -2.91 -3.64
N THR A 140 -8.40 -3.87 -2.88
CA THR A 140 -9.81 -4.19 -2.88
C THR A 140 -10.46 -3.56 -1.65
N SER A 141 -11.32 -2.56 -1.86
CA SER A 141 -12.04 -1.89 -0.78
C SER A 141 -13.15 -2.80 -0.24
N ILE A 142 -13.18 -3.01 1.08
CA ILE A 142 -14.30 -3.65 1.77
C ILE A 142 -15.39 -2.60 2.02
N PHE A 143 -14.98 -1.43 2.46
CA PHE A 143 -15.77 -0.22 2.52
C PHE A 143 -14.87 1.01 2.58
N PHE A 144 -15.38 2.16 2.12
CA PHE A 144 -14.74 3.46 2.20
C PHE A 144 -15.84 4.54 2.33
N GLY A 145 -15.71 5.45 3.26
CA GLY A 145 -16.66 6.57 3.38
C GLY A 145 -16.50 7.39 4.65
N PRO A 146 -17.40 8.37 4.85
CA PRO A 146 -17.40 9.21 6.03
C PRO A 146 -17.52 8.40 7.33
N ARG A 147 -16.71 8.75 8.33
CA ARG A 147 -16.74 8.07 9.64
C ARG A 147 -18.10 8.12 10.33
N ALA A 148 -18.88 9.20 10.10
CA ALA A 148 -20.23 9.36 10.65
C ALA A 148 -21.23 8.32 10.09
N THR A 149 -20.94 7.75 8.90
CA THR A 149 -21.75 6.68 8.32
C THR A 149 -21.31 5.35 8.93
N GLY A 150 -22.24 4.62 9.53
CA GLY A 150 -21.91 3.30 10.10
C GLY A 150 -21.46 2.31 9.04
N TRP A 151 -20.46 1.47 9.34
CA TRP A 151 -19.91 0.50 8.37
C TRP A 151 -20.95 -0.47 7.80
N LYS A 152 -22.04 -0.76 8.52
CA LYS A 152 -23.16 -1.54 8.00
C LYS A 152 -23.83 -0.89 6.78
N GLU A 153 -23.86 0.43 6.75
CA GLU A 153 -24.37 1.21 5.62
C GLU A 153 -23.32 1.33 4.51
N LEU A 154 -22.06 1.57 4.88
CA LEU A 154 -20.94 1.64 3.94
C LEU A 154 -20.71 0.34 3.16
N MET A 155 -20.90 -0.82 3.80
CA MET A 155 -20.78 -2.13 3.14
C MET A 155 -21.92 -2.46 2.17
N ARG A 156 -22.98 -1.66 2.14
CA ARG A 156 -24.11 -1.85 1.22
C ARG A 156 -24.01 -1.00 -0.04
N GLN A 157 -23.00 -0.15 -0.12
CA GLN A 157 -22.73 0.64 -1.31
C GLN A 157 -22.00 -0.26 -2.31
N PRO A 158 -22.49 -0.36 -3.56
CA PRO A 158 -21.86 -1.17 -4.62
C PRO A 158 -20.51 -0.59 -5.03
#